data_5268cafef19d8027b86c1cda5f4b8447
#
_entry.id   5268cafef19d8027b86c1cda5f4b8447
#
_cell.length_a   1.000
_cell.length_b   1.000
_cell.length_c   1.000
_cell.angle_alpha   90.00
_cell.angle_beta   90.00
_cell.angle_gamma   90.00
#
_symmetry.space_group_name_H-M   'P 1'
#
loop_
_entity.id
_entity.type
_entity.pdbx_description
1 polymer ?
#
loop_
_entity_poly.entity_id
_entity_poly.type
_entity_poly.pdbx_seq_one_letter_code
_entity_poly.pdbx_strand_id
1 'polypeptide(L)'
;FTVCGKKTAEVPVIGCGDIGAVSKLVTTKTGDTLSMSVRKVELEPIEFAPPCYTQAIAAKVKGAEEKISTGLSRLHDEDPSFETEFNPETKQHLISGAGDIQLDVLCSKLRDKFGVEVTLSAPIVPYREKIRKPVVVEGKHKKQSGGHGQYGHVKMEFAPYAEGDYLFQEKIFGGSVPK
;
A
#
# COMPACT_ATOMS: atom_id res chain seq x y z
N PHE A 1 -29.38 -11.19 16.47
CA PHE A 1 -29.83 -9.94 17.05
C PHE A 1 -30.67 -9.16 16.03
N THR A 2 -31.72 -8.52 16.50
CA THR A 2 -32.37 -7.41 15.77
C THR A 2 -31.85 -6.10 16.32
N VAL A 3 -31.72 -5.07 15.46
CA VAL A 3 -31.19 -3.77 15.83
C VAL A 3 -32.23 -2.69 15.54
N CYS A 4 -32.56 -1.88 16.53
CA CYS A 4 -33.46 -0.71 16.40
C CYS A 4 -32.80 0.50 17.06
N GLY A 5 -32.16 1.35 16.23
CA GLY A 5 -31.35 2.47 16.72
C GLY A 5 -30.18 1.97 17.58
N LYS A 6 -30.11 2.35 18.85
CA LYS A 6 -29.07 1.90 19.79
C LYS A 6 -29.46 0.62 20.56
N LYS A 7 -30.67 0.10 20.39
CA LYS A 7 -31.17 -1.08 21.10
C LYS A 7 -30.94 -2.32 20.27
N THR A 8 -30.34 -3.34 20.87
CA THR A 8 -30.17 -4.67 20.30
C THR A 8 -30.99 -5.67 21.11
N ALA A 9 -31.70 -6.58 20.44
CA ALA A 9 -32.43 -7.66 21.08
C ALA A 9 -31.98 -9.00 20.49
N GLU A 10 -31.69 -9.97 21.36
CA GLU A 10 -31.40 -11.33 20.92
C GLU A 10 -32.68 -11.99 20.41
N VAL A 11 -32.57 -12.61 19.24
CA VAL A 11 -33.63 -13.40 18.62
C VAL A 11 -33.11 -14.76 18.22
N PRO A 12 -33.89 -15.83 18.38
CA PRO A 12 -33.43 -17.19 18.03
C PRO A 12 -33.36 -17.42 16.51
N VAL A 13 -34.15 -16.68 15.74
CA VAL A 13 -34.27 -16.83 14.29
C VAL A 13 -34.45 -15.47 13.64
N ILE A 14 -33.82 -15.28 12.50
CA ILE A 14 -34.05 -14.17 11.56
C ILE A 14 -34.81 -14.78 10.37
N GLY A 15 -36.03 -14.30 10.13
CA GLY A 15 -36.90 -14.82 9.07
C GLY A 15 -36.53 -14.32 7.68
N CYS A 16 -37.15 -14.92 6.66
CA CYS A 16 -37.03 -14.46 5.28
C CYS A 16 -37.63 -13.05 5.13
N GLY A 17 -36.82 -12.11 4.55
CA GLY A 17 -37.20 -10.71 4.42
C GLY A 17 -36.80 -9.83 5.61
N ASP A 18 -36.29 -10.41 6.69
CA ASP A 18 -35.82 -9.69 7.86
C ASP A 18 -34.34 -9.26 7.73
N ILE A 19 -34.00 -8.19 8.46
CA ILE A 19 -32.62 -7.72 8.61
C ILE A 19 -32.17 -8.03 10.04
N GLY A 20 -31.04 -8.72 10.16
CA GLY A 20 -30.48 -9.07 11.46
C GLY A 20 -28.98 -8.86 11.52
N ALA A 21 -28.42 -8.89 12.73
CA ALA A 21 -27.01 -8.80 12.99
C ALA A 21 -26.48 -10.11 13.59
N VAL A 22 -25.37 -10.57 13.10
CA VAL A 22 -24.60 -11.71 13.62
C VAL A 22 -23.19 -11.23 13.94
N SER A 23 -22.63 -11.69 15.05
CA SER A 23 -21.28 -11.32 15.47
C SER A 23 -20.34 -12.52 15.45
N LYS A 24 -19.03 -12.26 15.52
CA LYS A 24 -17.97 -13.27 15.59
C LYS A 24 -17.77 -14.10 14.30
N LEU A 25 -18.18 -13.58 13.17
CA LEU A 25 -17.82 -14.17 11.86
C LEU A 25 -16.38 -13.76 11.53
N VAL A 26 -15.50 -14.74 11.32
CA VAL A 26 -14.05 -14.48 11.17
C VAL A 26 -13.67 -14.19 9.72
N THR A 27 -14.36 -14.78 8.77
CA THR A 27 -14.00 -14.75 7.34
C THR A 27 -14.98 -13.96 6.48
N THR A 28 -16.14 -13.60 7.02
CA THR A 28 -17.22 -12.93 6.27
C THR A 28 -16.95 -11.44 6.15
N LYS A 29 -17.03 -10.94 4.94
CA LYS A 29 -16.84 -9.54 4.57
C LYS A 29 -18.14 -8.92 4.04
N THR A 30 -18.11 -7.59 3.88
CA THR A 30 -19.21 -6.86 3.23
C THR A 30 -19.43 -7.35 1.80
N GLY A 31 -20.65 -7.70 1.46
CA GLY A 31 -21.05 -8.26 0.16
C GLY A 31 -21.05 -9.80 0.08
N ASP A 32 -20.51 -10.49 1.08
CA ASP A 32 -20.50 -11.95 1.10
C ASP A 32 -21.92 -12.55 1.29
N THR A 33 -22.18 -13.68 0.66
CA THR A 33 -23.40 -14.43 0.81
C THR A 33 -23.22 -15.54 1.85
N LEU A 34 -24.10 -15.56 2.86
CA LEU A 34 -24.16 -16.65 3.83
C LEU A 34 -25.18 -17.69 3.35
N SER A 35 -24.75 -18.92 3.14
CA SER A 35 -25.60 -20.02 2.69
C SER A 35 -25.36 -21.30 3.51
N MET A 36 -26.30 -22.24 3.45
CA MET A 36 -26.13 -23.56 4.07
C MET A 36 -25.17 -24.42 3.26
N SER A 37 -24.33 -25.22 3.91
CA SER A 37 -23.38 -26.13 3.27
C SER A 37 -24.05 -27.13 2.32
N VAL A 38 -25.29 -27.52 2.61
CA VAL A 38 -26.08 -28.47 1.81
C VAL A 38 -26.67 -27.80 0.56
N ARG A 39 -26.94 -26.49 0.61
CA ARG A 39 -27.47 -25.69 -0.50
C ARG A 39 -26.66 -24.43 -0.63
N LYS A 40 -25.59 -24.51 -1.39
CA LYS A 40 -24.76 -23.35 -1.69
C LYS A 40 -25.50 -22.45 -2.68
N VAL A 41 -25.73 -21.21 -2.26
CA VAL A 41 -26.27 -20.12 -3.08
C VAL A 41 -25.30 -18.96 -2.92
N GLU A 42 -24.92 -18.37 -4.01
CA GLU A 42 -24.10 -17.15 -4.05
C GLU A 42 -24.91 -16.10 -4.81
N LEU A 43 -25.12 -14.96 -4.16
CA LEU A 43 -25.79 -13.81 -4.78
C LEU A 43 -24.76 -12.98 -5.52
N GLU A 44 -25.22 -12.21 -6.50
CA GLU A 44 -24.38 -11.29 -7.25
C GLU A 44 -23.70 -10.29 -6.30
N PRO A 45 -22.36 -10.14 -6.37
CA PRO A 45 -21.63 -9.23 -5.49
C PRO A 45 -21.94 -7.77 -5.80
N ILE A 46 -21.71 -6.90 -4.82
CA ILE A 46 -21.83 -5.45 -5.00
C ILE A 46 -20.63 -4.97 -5.84
N GLU A 47 -20.88 -4.35 -6.98
CA GLU A 47 -19.86 -3.71 -7.79
C GLU A 47 -19.57 -2.30 -7.24
N PHE A 48 -18.38 -2.11 -6.69
CA PHE A 48 -17.91 -0.79 -6.25
C PHE A 48 -17.21 -0.07 -7.39
N ALA A 49 -17.43 1.24 -7.51
CA ALA A 49 -16.67 2.05 -8.45
C ALA A 49 -15.18 2.07 -8.03
N PRO A 50 -14.24 1.99 -8.99
CA PRO A 50 -12.83 2.07 -8.68
C PRO A 50 -12.48 3.41 -8.03
N PRO A 51 -11.57 3.45 -7.04
CA PRO A 51 -11.16 4.68 -6.41
C PRO A 51 -10.40 5.57 -7.41
N CYS A 52 -10.69 6.87 -7.39
CA CYS A 52 -10.11 7.84 -8.34
C CYS A 52 -9.30 8.95 -7.67
N TYR A 53 -9.26 9.00 -6.34
CA TYR A 53 -8.53 10.01 -5.58
C TYR A 53 -7.61 9.35 -4.56
N THR A 54 -6.29 9.61 -4.67
CA THR A 54 -5.26 9.00 -3.84
C THR A 54 -4.50 10.05 -3.04
N GLN A 55 -4.27 9.76 -1.75
CA GLN A 55 -3.43 10.54 -0.86
C GLN A 55 -2.46 9.63 -0.09
N ALA A 56 -1.31 10.18 0.28
CA ALA A 56 -0.43 9.53 1.22
C ALA A 56 -0.90 9.80 2.66
N ILE A 57 -1.00 8.74 3.46
CA ILE A 57 -1.41 8.81 4.86
C ILE A 57 -0.23 8.56 5.80
N ALA A 58 -0.05 9.42 6.78
CA ALA A 58 1.00 9.28 7.78
C ALA A 58 0.47 9.54 9.19
N ALA A 59 1.05 8.85 10.18
CA ALA A 59 0.75 9.11 11.57
C ALA A 59 1.26 10.50 11.99
N LYS A 60 0.47 11.25 12.76
CA LYS A 60 0.95 12.49 13.41
C LYS A 60 1.97 12.19 14.52
N VAL A 61 1.82 11.03 15.17
CA VAL A 61 2.70 10.60 16.25
C VAL A 61 3.54 9.42 15.77
N LYS A 62 4.85 9.54 15.86
CA LYS A 62 5.80 8.48 15.47
C LYS A 62 5.53 7.20 16.27
N GLY A 63 5.52 6.05 15.58
CA GLY A 63 5.26 4.73 16.16
C GLY A 63 3.78 4.31 16.16
N ALA A 64 2.89 5.10 15.54
CA ALA A 64 1.48 4.73 15.38
C ALA A 64 1.16 4.12 13.99
N GLU A 65 2.16 3.85 13.17
CA GLU A 65 2.01 3.35 11.80
C GLU A 65 1.32 1.98 11.75
N GLU A 66 1.66 1.09 12.69
CA GLU A 66 1.04 -0.23 12.80
C GLU A 66 -0.47 -0.15 13.13
N LYS A 67 -0.84 0.83 13.99
CA LYS A 67 -2.25 1.08 14.32
C LYS A 67 -3.03 1.61 13.12
N ILE A 68 -2.40 2.43 12.26
CA ILE A 68 -3.00 2.89 11.00
C ILE A 68 -3.29 1.70 10.10
N SER A 69 -2.29 0.85 9.85
CA SER A 69 -2.46 -0.32 9.00
C SER A 69 -3.57 -1.26 9.51
N THR A 70 -3.57 -1.56 10.80
CA THR A 70 -4.61 -2.39 11.42
C THR A 70 -5.99 -1.72 11.35
N GLY A 71 -6.06 -0.40 11.60
CA GLY A 71 -7.30 0.36 11.54
C GLY A 71 -7.87 0.41 10.13
N LEU A 72 -7.04 0.69 9.12
CA LEU A 72 -7.44 0.71 7.72
C LEU A 72 -7.90 -0.66 7.22
N SER A 73 -7.22 -1.74 7.61
CA SER A 73 -7.66 -3.10 7.27
C SER A 73 -9.06 -3.40 7.79
N ARG A 74 -9.36 -3.05 9.05
CA ARG A 74 -10.70 -3.24 9.62
C ARG A 74 -11.74 -2.32 9.00
N LEU A 75 -11.39 -1.09 8.64
CA LEU A 75 -12.30 -0.19 7.94
C LEU A 75 -12.59 -0.68 6.52
N HIS A 76 -11.60 -1.29 5.85
CA HIS A 76 -11.79 -1.90 4.53
C HIS A 76 -12.71 -3.13 4.58
N ASP A 77 -12.69 -3.92 5.65
CA ASP A 77 -13.66 -5.00 5.86
C ASP A 77 -15.11 -4.46 6.02
N GLU A 78 -15.28 -3.24 6.58
CA GLU A 78 -16.58 -2.57 6.68
C GLU A 78 -17.02 -1.91 5.36
N ASP A 79 -16.06 -1.34 4.63
CA ASP A 79 -16.29 -0.53 3.41
C ASP A 79 -15.21 -0.84 2.36
N PRO A 80 -15.47 -1.75 1.42
CA PRO A 80 -14.52 -2.12 0.38
C PRO A 80 -14.43 -1.10 -0.77
N SER A 81 -15.10 0.05 -0.69
CA SER A 81 -15.07 1.10 -1.72
C SER A 81 -13.82 1.96 -1.73
N PHE A 82 -12.89 1.76 -0.78
CA PHE A 82 -11.58 2.40 -0.77
C PHE A 82 -10.46 1.36 -0.76
N GLU A 83 -9.29 1.73 -1.20
CA GLU A 83 -8.10 0.87 -1.26
C GLU A 83 -6.95 1.44 -0.45
N THR A 84 -6.08 0.56 0.01
CA THR A 84 -4.84 0.92 0.71
C THR A 84 -3.66 0.17 0.11
N GLU A 85 -2.57 0.88 -0.11
CA GLU A 85 -1.34 0.34 -0.69
C GLU A 85 -0.12 0.87 0.05
N PHE A 86 0.92 0.06 0.21
CA PHE A 86 2.23 0.53 0.61
C PHE A 86 3.14 0.62 -0.61
N ASN A 87 3.61 1.83 -0.93
CA ASN A 87 4.57 2.03 -2.01
C ASN A 87 6.00 1.88 -1.47
N PRO A 88 6.73 0.80 -1.84
CA PRO A 88 8.06 0.52 -1.31
C PRO A 88 9.15 1.49 -1.85
N GLU A 89 8.92 2.11 -3.01
CA GLU A 89 9.86 3.08 -3.60
C GLU A 89 9.84 4.40 -2.85
N THR A 90 8.65 4.93 -2.58
CA THR A 90 8.46 6.20 -1.86
C THR A 90 8.35 6.02 -0.36
N LYS A 91 8.21 4.77 0.12
CA LYS A 91 7.97 4.38 1.51
C LYS A 91 6.74 5.07 2.11
N GLN A 92 5.73 5.30 1.28
CA GLN A 92 4.47 5.90 1.70
C GLN A 92 3.36 4.86 1.78
N HIS A 93 2.52 4.98 2.79
CA HIS A 93 1.21 4.35 2.78
C HIS A 93 0.26 5.24 1.99
N LEU A 94 -0.41 4.68 1.02
CA LEU A 94 -1.38 5.35 0.16
C LEU A 94 -2.78 4.88 0.52
N ILE A 95 -3.72 5.81 0.46
CA ILE A 95 -5.15 5.53 0.61
C ILE A 95 -5.88 6.13 -0.59
N SER A 96 -6.70 5.32 -1.24
CA SER A 96 -7.44 5.70 -2.45
C SER A 96 -8.93 5.53 -2.25
N GLY A 97 -9.70 6.52 -2.60
CA GLY A 97 -11.16 6.53 -2.48
C GLY A 97 -11.84 7.27 -3.61
N ALA A 98 -13.14 7.43 -3.53
CA ALA A 98 -13.95 8.16 -4.51
C ALA A 98 -13.70 9.67 -4.51
N GLY A 99 -13.18 10.23 -3.41
CA GLY A 99 -12.91 11.67 -3.28
C GLY A 99 -12.35 12.04 -1.91
N ASP A 100 -12.08 13.33 -1.73
CA ASP A 100 -11.52 13.93 -0.53
C ASP A 100 -12.39 13.70 0.71
N ILE A 101 -13.71 13.88 0.59
CA ILE A 101 -14.67 13.69 1.68
C ILE A 101 -14.62 12.26 2.22
N GLN A 102 -14.52 11.25 1.36
CA GLN A 102 -14.40 9.86 1.81
C GLN A 102 -13.13 9.66 2.64
N LEU A 103 -12.00 10.20 2.18
CA LEU A 103 -10.74 10.10 2.90
C LEU A 103 -10.78 10.82 4.26
N ASP A 104 -11.43 11.99 4.34
CA ASP A 104 -11.65 12.71 5.60
C ASP A 104 -12.53 11.93 6.58
N VAL A 105 -13.56 11.24 6.08
CA VAL A 105 -14.41 10.35 6.90
C VAL A 105 -13.58 9.18 7.42
N LEU A 106 -12.73 8.57 6.60
CA LEU A 106 -11.84 7.48 7.02
C LEU A 106 -10.84 7.94 8.09
N CYS A 107 -10.25 9.14 7.92
CA CYS A 107 -9.39 9.75 8.95
C CYS A 107 -10.13 9.99 10.27
N SER A 108 -11.39 10.45 10.20
CA SER A 108 -12.24 10.64 11.38
C SER A 108 -12.56 9.30 12.06
N LYS A 109 -12.89 8.26 11.29
CA LYS A 109 -13.09 6.90 11.81
C LYS A 109 -11.84 6.32 12.47
N LEU A 110 -10.63 6.55 11.88
CA LEU A 110 -9.36 6.15 12.48
C LEU A 110 -9.14 6.81 13.84
N ARG A 111 -9.41 8.11 13.95
CA ARG A 111 -9.31 8.83 15.20
C ARG A 111 -10.33 8.31 16.23
N ASP A 112 -11.58 8.20 15.85
CA ASP A 112 -12.69 7.96 16.79
C ASP A 112 -12.76 6.48 17.22
N LYS A 113 -12.47 5.52 16.34
CA LYS A 113 -12.50 4.08 16.64
C LYS A 113 -11.16 3.52 17.14
N PHE A 114 -10.05 4.02 16.61
CA PHE A 114 -8.70 3.46 16.86
C PHE A 114 -7.79 4.40 17.63
N GLY A 115 -8.21 5.64 17.90
CA GLY A 115 -7.42 6.63 18.65
C GLY A 115 -6.14 7.05 17.92
N VAL A 116 -6.14 7.05 16.59
CA VAL A 116 -4.97 7.40 15.77
C VAL A 116 -5.25 8.67 14.98
N GLU A 117 -4.44 9.69 15.21
CA GLU A 117 -4.46 10.90 14.41
C GLU A 117 -3.50 10.75 13.21
N VAL A 118 -4.01 11.11 12.05
CA VAL A 118 -3.29 11.00 10.77
C VAL A 118 -3.25 12.33 10.04
N THR A 119 -2.31 12.46 9.12
CA THR A 119 -2.22 13.54 8.15
C THR A 119 -2.27 12.96 6.74
N LEU A 120 -2.98 13.64 5.85
CA LEU A 120 -2.99 13.35 4.43
C LEU A 120 -2.06 14.33 3.70
N SER A 121 -1.37 13.86 2.68
CA SER A 121 -0.51 14.66 1.81
C SER A 121 -0.52 14.12 0.38
N ALA A 122 -0.11 14.94 -0.58
CA ALA A 122 0.03 14.48 -1.96
C ALA A 122 1.03 13.31 -2.04
N PRO A 123 0.73 12.25 -2.79
CA PRO A 123 1.66 11.15 -2.99
C PRO A 123 2.90 11.61 -3.76
N ILE A 124 4.05 11.04 -3.41
CA ILE A 124 5.29 11.27 -4.14
C ILE A 124 5.26 10.44 -5.42
N VAL A 125 5.49 11.06 -6.56
CA VAL A 125 5.61 10.36 -7.83
C VAL A 125 7.03 9.77 -7.95
N PRO A 126 7.19 8.43 -8.04
CA PRO A 126 8.50 7.83 -8.22
C PRO A 126 8.99 8.04 -9.65
N TYR A 127 9.80 9.07 -9.86
CA TYR A 127 10.42 9.32 -11.14
C TYR A 127 11.55 8.33 -11.39
N ARG A 128 11.63 7.81 -12.61
CA ARG A 128 12.69 6.91 -13.07
C ARG A 128 13.48 7.56 -14.18
N GLU A 129 14.79 7.40 -14.10
CA GLU A 129 15.70 7.88 -15.13
C GLU A 129 15.85 6.83 -16.24
N LYS A 130 16.01 7.30 -17.46
CA LYS A 130 16.27 6.45 -18.63
C LYS A 130 17.41 7.00 -19.45
N ILE A 131 18.41 6.15 -19.71
CA ILE A 131 19.51 6.47 -20.62
C ILE A 131 18.96 6.41 -22.06
N ARG A 132 19.14 7.49 -22.82
CA ARG A 132 18.61 7.59 -24.20
C ARG A 132 19.67 7.31 -25.27
N LYS A 133 20.96 7.47 -24.95
CA LYS A 133 22.09 7.28 -25.87
C LYS A 133 23.28 6.71 -25.11
N PRO A 134 24.21 5.99 -25.78
CA PRO A 134 25.43 5.54 -25.15
C PRO A 134 26.27 6.72 -24.66
N VAL A 135 26.80 6.61 -23.45
CA VAL A 135 27.65 7.65 -22.82
C VAL A 135 28.81 6.95 -22.11
N VAL A 136 30.00 7.43 -22.33
CA VAL A 136 31.20 6.98 -21.61
C VAL A 136 31.53 7.97 -20.52
N VAL A 137 31.63 7.48 -19.29
CA VAL A 137 31.95 8.28 -18.11
C VAL A 137 33.14 7.70 -17.37
N GLU A 138 33.88 8.58 -16.71
CA GLU A 138 35.05 8.25 -15.91
C GLU A 138 34.82 8.70 -14.47
N GLY A 139 34.95 7.76 -13.54
CA GLY A 139 34.86 8.02 -12.10
C GLY A 139 36.21 7.80 -11.44
N LYS A 140 36.75 8.83 -10.76
CA LYS A 140 38.00 8.76 -10.04
C LYS A 140 37.78 9.17 -8.59
N HIS A 141 38.00 8.23 -7.68
CA HIS A 141 38.01 8.50 -6.24
C HIS A 141 39.45 8.51 -5.73
N LYS A 142 39.88 9.63 -5.20
CA LYS A 142 41.18 9.78 -4.53
C LYS A 142 40.97 10.53 -3.22
N LYS A 143 41.14 9.84 -2.10
CA LYS A 143 41.03 10.42 -0.78
C LYS A 143 42.22 9.99 0.06
N GLN A 144 42.98 10.93 0.57
CA GLN A 144 44.10 10.71 1.46
C GLN A 144 44.06 11.73 2.60
N SER A 145 43.79 11.22 3.80
CA SER A 145 43.74 12.03 5.03
C SER A 145 44.58 11.35 6.13
N GLY A 146 45.88 11.14 5.83
CA GLY A 146 46.84 10.47 6.72
C GLY A 146 46.92 8.94 6.51
N GLY A 147 48.12 8.36 6.58
CA GLY A 147 48.37 6.92 6.54
C GLY A 147 48.00 6.25 5.20
N HIS A 148 46.95 5.45 5.22
CA HIS A 148 46.49 4.69 4.04
C HIS A 148 45.47 5.50 3.24
N GLY A 149 45.78 5.79 1.96
CA GLY A 149 44.90 6.48 1.04
C GLY A 149 43.90 5.52 0.37
N GLN A 150 42.73 6.07 0.00
CA GLN A 150 41.75 5.38 -0.83
C GLN A 150 41.90 5.82 -2.28
N TYR A 151 41.99 4.87 -3.18
CA TYR A 151 42.06 5.13 -4.61
C TYR A 151 41.18 4.16 -5.39
N GLY A 152 40.34 4.70 -6.26
CA GLY A 152 39.54 3.93 -7.22
C GLY A 152 39.36 4.73 -8.51
N HIS A 153 39.58 4.10 -9.65
CA HIS A 153 39.45 4.74 -10.94
C HIS A 153 38.78 3.78 -11.91
N VAL A 154 37.63 4.17 -12.41
CA VAL A 154 36.80 3.34 -13.28
C VAL A 154 36.35 4.15 -14.48
N LYS A 155 36.42 3.56 -15.67
CA LYS A 155 35.84 4.09 -16.90
C LYS A 155 34.73 3.15 -17.34
N MET A 156 33.52 3.66 -17.47
CA MET A 156 32.33 2.86 -17.77
C MET A 156 31.55 3.44 -18.94
N GLU A 157 31.02 2.57 -19.77
CA GLU A 157 30.07 2.90 -20.82
C GLU A 157 28.67 2.52 -20.35
N PHE A 158 27.75 3.45 -20.39
CA PHE A 158 26.33 3.24 -20.12
C PHE A 158 25.58 3.36 -21.44
N ALA A 159 24.77 2.36 -21.78
CA ALA A 159 23.98 2.34 -23.01
C ALA A 159 22.55 1.90 -22.74
N PRO A 160 21.57 2.33 -23.58
CA PRO A 160 20.23 1.78 -23.54
C PRO A 160 20.27 0.27 -23.77
N TYR A 161 19.49 -0.48 -22.99
CA TYR A 161 19.36 -1.93 -23.15
C TYR A 161 17.87 -2.27 -23.37
N ALA A 162 17.57 -3.00 -24.45
CA ALA A 162 16.19 -3.26 -24.88
C ALA A 162 15.73 -4.70 -24.57
N GLU A 163 16.66 -5.61 -24.26
CA GLU A 163 16.37 -7.05 -24.11
C GLU A 163 16.08 -7.46 -22.65
N GLY A 164 16.09 -6.51 -21.70
CA GLY A 164 15.85 -6.76 -20.27
C GLY A 164 16.08 -5.54 -19.42
N ASP A 165 16.00 -5.70 -18.10
CA ASP A 165 16.12 -4.59 -17.15
C ASP A 165 17.56 -4.12 -16.95
N TYR A 166 18.54 -5.03 -17.04
CA TYR A 166 19.93 -4.73 -16.75
C TYR A 166 20.87 -5.77 -17.38
N LEU A 167 21.96 -5.29 -17.98
CA LEU A 167 23.06 -6.12 -18.46
C LEU A 167 24.39 -5.50 -18.01
N PHE A 168 25.17 -6.24 -17.23
CA PHE A 168 26.53 -5.86 -16.88
C PHE A 168 27.53 -6.64 -17.73
N GLN A 169 28.45 -5.94 -18.38
CA GLN A 169 29.55 -6.52 -19.13
C GLN A 169 30.88 -5.92 -18.68
N GLU A 170 31.90 -6.71 -18.58
CA GLU A 170 33.25 -6.25 -18.30
C GLU A 170 34.16 -6.45 -19.50
N LYS A 171 35.07 -5.49 -19.76
CA LYS A 171 36.11 -5.54 -20.79
C LYS A 171 37.50 -5.29 -20.17
N ILE A 172 37.67 -5.69 -18.92
CA ILE A 172 38.92 -5.45 -18.19
C ILE A 172 39.93 -6.56 -18.52
N PHE A 173 41.10 -6.17 -19.01
CA PHE A 173 42.21 -7.08 -19.27
C PHE A 173 43.28 -6.90 -18.22
N GLY A 174 43.56 -7.93 -17.42
CA GLY A 174 44.63 -7.94 -16.43
C GLY A 174 44.49 -6.93 -15.31
N GLY A 175 43.28 -6.48 -14.99
CA GLY A 175 42.99 -5.37 -14.10
C GLY A 175 43.01 -5.70 -12.62
N SER A 176 43.16 -4.66 -11.83
CA SER A 176 43.05 -4.67 -10.35
C SER A 176 41.63 -4.61 -9.83
N VAL A 177 40.63 -4.59 -10.71
CA VAL A 177 39.21 -4.66 -10.35
C VAL A 177 38.77 -6.12 -10.40
N PRO A 178 38.24 -6.67 -9.31
CA PRO A 178 37.71 -8.06 -9.32
C PRO A 178 36.57 -8.21 -10.32
N LYS A 179 36.47 -9.40 -10.92
CA LYS A 179 35.37 -9.79 -11.80
C LYS A 179 34.11 -10.06 -11.01
#